data_05a88fd8733f6ba32ee4d920f798255d
#
_entry.id   05a88fd8733f6ba32ee4d920f798255d
#
_cell.length_a   1.000
_cell.length_b   1.000
_cell.length_c   1.000
_cell.angle_alpha   90.00
_cell.angle_beta   90.00
_cell.angle_gamma   90.00
#
_symmetry.space_group_name_H-M   'P 1'
#
loop_
_entity.id
_entity.type
_entity.pdbx_description
1 polymer ?
#
loop_
_entity_poly.entity_id
_entity_poly.type
_entity_poly.pdbx_seq_one_letter_code
_entity_poly.pdbx_strand_id
1 'polypeptide(L)'
;SIPPRTAMPSSPSPLSNLCSGESKNKAALRARLRECRADLAADVPRHAALSADLQRRLLADAVWRESPVVMLYCAVRGEVDTSLLLAEAWASGKRVLLPRCRPDERGVMDAVACSGPAALVRSGLGIPEPTGKAAPPELTREALIVTPGLAFDREGYRLGYGGGYYDRLLQTGGRIAVGLVFTEHLLDRVPREAWDRPVNALCTEESLLWI
;
A
#
# COMPACT_ATOMS: atom_id res chain seq x y z
N SER A 1 0.72 -14.20 -15.86
CA SER A 1 1.94 -14.87 -15.35
C SER A 1 2.70 -13.91 -14.47
N ILE A 2 3.17 -14.36 -13.31
CA ILE A 2 4.05 -13.58 -12.44
C ILE A 2 5.42 -13.52 -13.15
N PRO A 3 5.99 -12.33 -13.40
CA PRO A 3 7.29 -12.21 -14.02
C PRO A 3 8.40 -12.77 -13.12
N PRO A 4 9.59 -13.12 -13.66
CA PRO A 4 10.70 -13.61 -12.86
C PRO A 4 11.18 -12.55 -11.87
N ARG A 5 11.71 -13.02 -10.72
CA ARG A 5 12.25 -12.16 -9.68
C ARG A 5 13.28 -11.17 -10.23
N THR A 6 13.09 -9.89 -9.94
CA THR A 6 14.02 -8.84 -10.35
C THR A 6 15.12 -8.68 -9.30
N ALA A 7 16.38 -8.49 -9.74
CA ALA A 7 17.49 -8.24 -8.81
C ALA A 7 17.26 -6.93 -8.03
N MET A 8 17.43 -7.00 -6.73
CA MET A 8 17.28 -5.86 -5.82
C MET A 8 18.47 -4.89 -5.96
N PRO A 9 18.24 -3.56 -5.90
CA PRO A 9 19.34 -2.61 -5.78
C PRO A 9 20.12 -2.86 -4.48
N SER A 10 21.44 -2.82 -4.57
CA SER A 10 22.36 -3.19 -3.47
C SER A 10 22.59 -2.12 -2.42
N SER A 11 22.02 -0.93 -2.58
CA SER A 11 22.23 0.16 -1.62
C SER A 11 21.33 0.01 -0.40
N PRO A 12 21.90 -0.01 0.83
CA PRO A 12 21.09 -0.03 2.04
C PRO A 12 20.33 1.29 2.17
N SER A 13 19.06 1.21 2.60
CA SER A 13 18.27 2.39 2.96
C SER A 13 18.93 3.12 4.14
N PRO A 14 18.85 4.46 4.21
CA PRO A 14 19.30 5.22 5.39
C PRO A 14 18.70 4.74 6.71
N LEU A 15 17.55 4.06 6.64
CA LEU A 15 16.84 3.50 7.79
C LEU A 15 17.15 2.03 8.07
N SER A 16 17.97 1.35 7.25
CA SER A 16 18.31 -0.08 7.45
C SER A 16 18.98 -0.35 8.80
N ASN A 17 19.71 0.61 9.37
CA ASN A 17 20.31 0.50 10.68
C ASN A 17 19.29 0.50 11.85
N LEU A 18 18.03 0.87 11.61
CA LEU A 18 17.00 0.85 12.66
C LEU A 18 16.60 -0.57 13.08
N CYS A 19 16.93 -1.59 12.30
CA CYS A 19 16.59 -2.98 12.58
C CYS A 19 17.65 -3.75 13.36
N SER A 20 18.87 -3.24 13.50
CA SER A 20 20.02 -4.00 14.00
C SER A 20 20.13 -4.13 15.53
N GLY A 21 19.33 -3.42 16.32
CA GLY A 21 19.41 -3.48 17.79
C GLY A 21 18.07 -3.51 18.54
N GLU A 22 17.01 -2.90 18.01
CA GLU A 22 15.74 -2.66 18.72
C GLU A 22 14.54 -3.41 18.13
N SER A 23 14.75 -4.37 17.29
CA SER A 23 13.74 -5.05 16.44
C SER A 23 12.66 -5.82 17.20
N LYS A 24 12.71 -5.89 18.54
CA LYS A 24 11.67 -6.56 19.35
C LYS A 24 10.48 -5.66 19.71
N ASN A 25 10.58 -4.34 19.50
CA ASN A 25 9.51 -3.42 19.87
C ASN A 25 8.87 -2.78 18.61
N LYS A 26 7.84 -3.46 18.08
CA LYS A 26 7.03 -2.93 16.96
C LYS A 26 6.50 -1.50 17.21
N ALA A 27 6.24 -1.13 18.46
CA ALA A 27 5.70 0.18 18.81
C ALA A 27 6.73 1.28 18.63
N ALA A 28 7.96 1.08 19.11
CA ALA A 28 9.06 2.02 18.96
C ALA A 28 9.43 2.21 17.48
N LEU A 29 9.52 1.12 16.72
CA LEU A 29 9.79 1.18 15.29
C LEU A 29 8.70 1.94 14.53
N ARG A 30 7.41 1.71 14.85
CA ARG A 30 6.30 2.48 14.27
C ARG A 30 6.39 3.96 14.59
N ALA A 31 6.75 4.33 15.82
CA ALA A 31 6.89 5.74 16.22
C ALA A 31 7.97 6.42 15.36
N ARG A 32 9.14 5.82 15.25
CA ARG A 32 10.25 6.32 14.46
C ARG A 32 9.90 6.47 12.97
N LEU A 33 9.27 5.45 12.39
CA LEU A 33 8.86 5.50 10.97
C LEU A 33 7.78 6.54 10.69
N ARG A 34 6.89 6.82 11.67
CA ARG A 34 5.92 7.91 11.54
C ARG A 34 6.60 9.28 11.52
N GLU A 35 7.63 9.48 12.34
CA GLU A 35 8.44 10.70 12.34
C GLU A 35 9.13 10.89 10.97
N CYS A 36 9.87 9.88 10.50
CA CYS A 36 10.53 9.94 9.19
C CYS A 36 9.53 10.21 8.05
N ARG A 37 8.35 9.60 8.10
CA ARG A 37 7.29 9.86 7.11
C ARG A 37 6.74 11.28 7.21
N ALA A 38 6.57 11.80 8.42
CA ALA A 38 6.11 13.18 8.63
C ALA A 38 7.13 14.18 8.09
N ASP A 39 8.43 13.92 8.30
CA ASP A 39 9.51 14.74 7.76
C ASP A 39 9.51 14.76 6.22
N LEU A 40 9.34 13.58 5.59
CA LEU A 40 9.22 13.51 4.14
C LEU A 40 7.97 14.24 3.64
N ALA A 41 6.83 14.08 4.32
CA ALA A 41 5.59 14.73 3.96
C ALA A 41 5.61 16.26 4.14
N ALA A 42 6.46 16.76 5.04
CA ALA A 42 6.69 18.20 5.22
C ALA A 42 7.42 18.83 4.02
N ASP A 43 8.28 18.05 3.34
CA ASP A 43 8.87 18.45 2.05
C ASP A 43 7.87 18.12 0.92
N VAL A 44 6.84 18.95 0.79
CA VAL A 44 5.72 18.74 -0.14
C VAL A 44 6.19 18.54 -1.59
N PRO A 45 7.12 19.34 -2.15
CA PRO A 45 7.60 19.12 -3.52
C PRO A 45 8.29 17.77 -3.70
N ARG A 46 9.14 17.37 -2.75
CA ARG A 46 9.84 16.09 -2.80
C ARG A 46 8.87 14.92 -2.67
N HIS A 47 7.97 14.96 -1.69
CA HIS A 47 6.95 13.91 -1.51
C HIS A 47 6.08 13.73 -2.75
N ALA A 48 5.64 14.83 -3.37
CA ALA A 48 4.84 14.79 -4.59
C ALA A 48 5.62 14.20 -5.78
N ALA A 49 6.89 14.59 -5.96
CA ALA A 49 7.74 14.07 -7.03
C ALA A 49 7.97 12.56 -6.90
N LEU A 50 8.38 12.09 -5.72
CA LEU A 50 8.61 10.67 -5.45
C LEU A 50 7.32 9.85 -5.61
N SER A 51 6.19 10.35 -5.10
CA SER A 51 4.89 9.69 -5.28
C SER A 51 4.49 9.60 -6.75
N ALA A 52 4.73 10.64 -7.54
CA ALA A 52 4.42 10.64 -8.96
C ALA A 52 5.29 9.65 -9.75
N ASP A 53 6.59 9.57 -9.45
CA ASP A 53 7.50 8.62 -10.11
C ASP A 53 7.10 7.17 -9.82
N LEU A 54 6.77 6.86 -8.56
CA LEU A 54 6.31 5.57 -8.14
C LEU A 54 5.00 5.17 -8.83
N GLN A 55 4.01 6.07 -8.88
CA GLN A 55 2.74 5.81 -9.54
C GLN A 55 2.92 5.60 -11.05
N ARG A 56 3.73 6.42 -11.75
CA ARG A 56 4.02 6.23 -13.17
C ARG A 56 4.67 4.88 -13.45
N ARG A 57 5.55 4.41 -12.56
CA ARG A 57 6.19 3.10 -12.67
C ARG A 57 5.17 1.97 -12.59
N LEU A 58 4.25 2.00 -11.64
CA LEU A 58 3.19 0.99 -11.56
C LEU A 58 2.26 1.04 -12.77
N LEU A 59 1.89 2.24 -13.23
CA LEU A 59 1.06 2.43 -14.43
C LEU A 59 1.69 1.84 -15.70
N ALA A 60 3.02 1.89 -15.80
CA ALA A 60 3.76 1.35 -16.94
C ALA A 60 3.90 -0.19 -16.92
N ASP A 61 3.64 -0.85 -15.80
CA ASP A 61 3.80 -2.28 -15.65
C ASP A 61 2.61 -3.07 -16.23
N ALA A 62 2.88 -4.27 -16.70
CA ALA A 62 1.87 -5.19 -17.22
C ALA A 62 0.82 -5.54 -16.16
N VAL A 63 1.23 -5.68 -14.89
CA VAL A 63 0.31 -6.00 -13.79
C VAL A 63 -0.80 -4.99 -13.65
N TRP A 64 -0.50 -3.69 -13.82
CA TRP A 64 -1.52 -2.65 -13.82
C TRP A 64 -2.40 -2.72 -15.07
N ARG A 65 -1.78 -2.78 -16.24
CA ARG A 65 -2.50 -2.73 -17.52
C ARG A 65 -3.48 -3.90 -17.68
N GLU A 66 -3.06 -5.09 -17.26
CA GLU A 66 -3.83 -6.33 -17.41
C GLU A 66 -4.87 -6.55 -16.29
N SER A 67 -4.89 -5.71 -15.26
CA SER A 67 -5.84 -5.82 -14.15
C SER A 67 -7.12 -5.01 -14.42
N PRO A 68 -8.26 -5.63 -14.70
CA PRO A 68 -9.53 -4.92 -14.92
C PRO A 68 -10.15 -4.43 -13.62
N VAL A 69 -9.76 -5.00 -12.49
CA VAL A 69 -10.22 -4.63 -11.14
C VAL A 69 -8.99 -4.25 -10.31
N VAL A 70 -9.04 -3.10 -9.66
CA VAL A 70 -7.98 -2.62 -8.79
C VAL A 70 -8.55 -2.24 -7.43
N MET A 71 -7.89 -2.63 -6.36
CA MET A 71 -8.18 -2.13 -5.02
C MET A 71 -7.05 -1.19 -4.62
N LEU A 72 -7.39 0.09 -4.47
CA LEU A 72 -6.47 1.17 -4.09
C LEU A 72 -6.80 1.66 -2.69
N TYR A 73 -6.07 2.65 -2.22
CA TYR A 73 -6.36 3.40 -1.00
C TYR A 73 -6.34 4.90 -1.27
N CYS A 74 -7.01 5.68 -0.44
CA CYS A 74 -6.85 7.12 -0.41
C CYS A 74 -5.72 7.47 0.57
N ALA A 75 -4.64 8.03 0.05
CA ALA A 75 -3.45 8.32 0.84
C ALA A 75 -3.74 9.33 1.97
N VAL A 76 -3.24 9.02 3.15
CA VAL A 76 -3.34 9.88 4.34
C VAL A 76 -2.00 9.86 5.10
N ARG A 77 -1.76 10.88 5.92
CA ARG A 77 -0.62 10.91 6.85
C ARG A 77 0.73 10.67 6.18
N GLY A 78 0.95 11.27 5.01
CA GLY A 78 2.21 11.17 4.27
C GLY A 78 2.47 9.80 3.62
N GLU A 79 1.44 8.98 3.42
CA GLU A 79 1.54 7.78 2.58
C GLU A 79 1.90 8.15 1.14
N VAL A 80 2.40 7.19 0.37
CA VAL A 80 2.56 7.38 -1.07
C VAL A 80 1.22 7.80 -1.66
N ASP A 81 1.19 8.93 -2.36
CA ASP A 81 -0.03 9.40 -3.01
C ASP A 81 -0.49 8.42 -4.10
N THR A 82 -1.79 8.25 -4.21
CA THR A 82 -2.45 7.33 -5.15
C THR A 82 -3.42 8.05 -6.08
N SER A 83 -3.43 9.36 -6.07
CA SER A 83 -4.38 10.18 -6.84
C SER A 83 -4.27 9.95 -8.36
N LEU A 84 -3.05 9.78 -8.88
CA LEU A 84 -2.80 9.48 -10.28
C LEU A 84 -3.30 8.07 -10.65
N LEU A 85 -3.06 7.07 -9.80
CA LEU A 85 -3.58 5.70 -9.98
C LEU A 85 -5.10 5.68 -10.00
N LEU A 86 -5.74 6.41 -9.07
CA LEU A 86 -7.19 6.54 -9.00
C LEU A 86 -7.76 7.20 -10.25
N ALA A 87 -7.19 8.33 -10.66
CA ALA A 87 -7.64 9.05 -11.85
C ALA A 87 -7.52 8.19 -13.11
N GLU A 88 -6.39 7.51 -13.29
CA GLU A 88 -6.15 6.64 -14.44
C GLU A 88 -7.07 5.41 -14.43
N ALA A 89 -7.29 4.80 -13.27
CA ALA A 89 -8.19 3.66 -13.15
C ALA A 89 -9.63 4.02 -13.55
N TRP A 90 -10.13 5.17 -13.11
CA TRP A 90 -11.45 5.65 -13.50
C TRP A 90 -11.51 6.03 -14.99
N ALA A 91 -10.50 6.73 -15.51
CA ALA A 91 -10.44 7.15 -16.91
C ALA A 91 -10.36 5.96 -17.88
N SER A 92 -9.65 4.90 -17.51
CA SER A 92 -9.51 3.67 -18.31
C SER A 92 -10.66 2.67 -18.12
N GLY A 93 -11.66 2.99 -17.30
CA GLY A 93 -12.84 2.15 -17.06
C GLY A 93 -12.57 0.91 -16.19
N LYS A 94 -11.48 0.88 -15.43
CA LYS A 94 -11.24 -0.17 -14.44
C LYS A 94 -12.27 -0.11 -13.32
N ARG A 95 -12.61 -1.26 -12.76
CA ARG A 95 -13.39 -1.30 -11.51
C ARG A 95 -12.49 -0.95 -10.34
N VAL A 96 -12.75 0.20 -9.72
CA VAL A 96 -12.00 0.66 -8.56
C VAL A 96 -12.71 0.24 -7.29
N LEU A 97 -11.99 -0.45 -6.41
CA LEU A 97 -12.38 -0.77 -5.05
C LEU A 97 -11.56 0.09 -4.07
N LEU A 98 -12.21 0.60 -3.04
CA LEU A 98 -11.54 1.32 -1.95
C LEU A 98 -11.92 0.68 -0.62
N PRO A 99 -11.02 0.71 0.38
CA PRO A 99 -11.31 0.21 1.71
C PRO A 99 -12.27 1.12 2.45
N ARG A 100 -13.19 0.52 3.19
CA ARG A 100 -14.01 1.18 4.20
C ARG A 100 -13.93 0.39 5.50
N CYS A 101 -13.43 1.04 6.56
CA CYS A 101 -13.31 0.40 7.86
C CYS A 101 -14.70 0.11 8.43
N ARG A 102 -14.87 -1.09 9.02
CA ARG A 102 -16.07 -1.40 9.78
C ARG A 102 -15.95 -0.79 11.19
N PRO A 103 -16.87 0.08 11.59
CA PRO A 103 -16.79 0.73 12.90
C PRO A 103 -16.92 -0.27 14.05
N ASP A 104 -17.73 -1.31 13.87
CA ASP A 104 -18.09 -2.28 14.90
C ASP A 104 -17.11 -3.47 14.95
N GLU A 105 -16.18 -3.58 13.99
CA GLU A 105 -15.28 -4.72 13.88
C GLU A 105 -13.83 -4.27 13.61
N ARG A 106 -13.10 -4.06 14.70
CA ARG A 106 -11.72 -3.56 14.61
C ARG A 106 -10.83 -4.46 13.75
N GLY A 107 -10.13 -3.84 12.79
CA GLY A 107 -9.20 -4.52 11.90
C GLY A 107 -9.86 -5.17 10.69
N VAL A 108 -11.17 -5.01 10.53
CA VAL A 108 -11.91 -5.47 9.35
C VAL A 108 -12.30 -4.27 8.49
N MET A 109 -12.14 -4.43 7.19
CA MET A 109 -12.58 -3.46 6.20
C MET A 109 -13.32 -4.14 5.06
N ASP A 110 -14.30 -3.44 4.51
CA ASP A 110 -14.96 -3.81 3.28
C ASP A 110 -14.20 -3.25 2.08
N ALA A 111 -14.15 -3.99 1.00
CA ALA A 111 -13.84 -3.47 -0.32
C ALA A 111 -15.13 -2.91 -0.93
N VAL A 112 -15.17 -1.63 -1.25
CA VAL A 112 -16.37 -0.96 -1.77
C VAL A 112 -16.09 -0.36 -3.13
N ALA A 113 -16.95 -0.63 -4.10
CA ALA A 113 -16.82 -0.07 -5.44
C ALA A 113 -16.97 1.47 -5.39
N CYS A 114 -16.06 2.17 -6.06
CA CYS A 114 -16.02 3.63 -6.13
C CYS A 114 -15.87 4.08 -7.58
N SER A 115 -16.89 4.77 -8.08
CA SER A 115 -16.94 5.21 -9.48
C SER A 115 -16.28 6.57 -9.74
N GLY A 116 -15.80 7.24 -8.70
CA GLY A 116 -15.17 8.54 -8.83
C GLY A 116 -15.12 9.32 -7.52
N PRO A 117 -14.50 10.51 -7.51
CA PRO A 117 -14.33 11.31 -6.28
C PRO A 117 -15.64 11.72 -5.63
N ALA A 118 -16.73 11.89 -6.41
CA ALA A 118 -18.05 12.25 -5.89
C ALA A 118 -18.69 11.16 -5.00
N ALA A 119 -18.19 9.92 -5.10
CA ALA A 119 -18.65 8.80 -4.28
C ALA A 119 -17.87 8.65 -2.96
N LEU A 120 -17.00 9.62 -2.63
CA LEU A 120 -16.21 9.62 -1.40
C LEU A 120 -16.80 10.56 -0.36
N VAL A 121 -16.82 10.09 0.88
CA VAL A 121 -17.17 10.91 2.06
C VAL A 121 -16.05 10.82 3.09
N ARG A 122 -15.85 11.86 3.88
CA ARG A 122 -14.89 11.80 4.98
C ARG A 122 -15.46 10.98 6.12
N SER A 123 -14.75 9.92 6.49
CA SER A 123 -15.09 9.11 7.68
C SER A 123 -14.78 9.85 8.97
N GLY A 124 -15.22 9.29 10.10
CA GLY A 124 -14.87 9.79 11.43
C GLY A 124 -13.36 9.79 11.73
N LEU A 125 -12.57 9.05 10.97
CA LEU A 125 -11.09 9.03 11.03
C LEU A 125 -10.44 10.08 10.10
N GLY A 126 -11.25 10.88 9.40
CA GLY A 126 -10.79 11.89 8.44
C GLY A 126 -10.30 11.29 7.10
N ILE A 127 -10.45 9.99 6.90
CA ILE A 127 -10.05 9.28 5.68
C ILE A 127 -11.21 9.36 4.67
N PRO A 128 -10.95 9.67 3.39
CA PRO A 128 -11.96 9.54 2.36
C PRO A 128 -12.35 8.06 2.20
N GLU A 129 -13.62 7.74 2.42
CA GLU A 129 -14.15 6.39 2.29
C GLU A 129 -15.29 6.35 1.27
N PRO A 130 -15.43 5.25 0.50
CA PRO A 130 -16.48 5.12 -0.50
C PRO A 130 -17.84 4.92 0.15
N THR A 131 -18.86 5.52 -0.45
CA THR A 131 -20.26 5.24 -0.13
C THR A 131 -20.75 4.03 -0.93
N GLY A 132 -21.71 3.30 -0.42
CA GLY A 132 -22.29 2.17 -1.15
C GLY A 132 -22.14 0.85 -0.43
N LYS A 133 -22.45 -0.23 -1.14
CA LYS A 133 -22.41 -1.59 -0.59
C LYS A 133 -21.00 -2.19 -0.77
N ALA A 134 -20.63 -3.07 0.15
CA ALA A 134 -19.44 -3.88 0.00
C ALA A 134 -19.50 -4.69 -1.31
N ALA A 135 -18.38 -4.75 -1.99
CA ALA A 135 -18.23 -5.58 -3.18
C ALA A 135 -18.31 -7.08 -2.81
N PRO A 136 -18.80 -7.93 -3.70
CA PRO A 136 -18.77 -9.35 -3.46
C PRO A 136 -17.32 -9.86 -3.35
N PRO A 137 -17.06 -10.89 -2.51
CA PRO A 137 -15.70 -11.39 -2.26
C PRO A 137 -14.94 -11.81 -3.53
N GLU A 138 -15.65 -12.29 -4.54
CA GLU A 138 -15.08 -12.71 -5.84
C GLU A 138 -14.38 -11.55 -6.51
N LEU A 139 -15.00 -10.37 -6.50
CA LEU A 139 -14.43 -9.17 -7.12
C LEU A 139 -13.14 -8.75 -6.42
N THR A 140 -13.09 -8.86 -5.10
CA THR A 140 -11.87 -8.57 -4.32
C THR A 140 -10.74 -9.56 -4.62
N ARG A 141 -11.08 -10.86 -4.83
CA ARG A 141 -10.11 -11.90 -5.20
C ARG A 141 -9.52 -11.71 -6.60
N GLU A 142 -10.23 -11.06 -7.49
CA GLU A 142 -9.76 -10.74 -8.85
C GLU A 142 -8.94 -9.45 -8.90
N ALA A 143 -8.99 -8.63 -7.87
CA ALA A 143 -8.36 -7.31 -7.87
C ALA A 143 -6.84 -7.38 -7.75
N LEU A 144 -6.15 -6.49 -8.47
CA LEU A 144 -4.82 -6.03 -8.10
C LEU A 144 -4.95 -5.19 -6.83
N ILE A 145 -4.37 -5.65 -5.73
CA ILE A 145 -4.46 -4.97 -4.44
C ILE A 145 -3.20 -4.12 -4.23
N VAL A 146 -3.39 -2.82 -4.14
CA VAL A 146 -2.32 -1.87 -3.82
C VAL A 146 -2.39 -1.56 -2.34
N THR A 147 -1.32 -1.84 -1.61
CA THR A 147 -1.30 -1.73 -0.15
C THR A 147 -0.36 -0.63 0.34
N PRO A 148 -0.77 0.17 1.33
CA PRO A 148 0.12 1.08 2.05
C PRO A 148 0.88 0.33 3.16
N GLY A 149 1.94 0.95 3.66
CA GLY A 149 2.66 0.51 4.84
C GLY A 149 3.50 1.64 5.43
N LEU A 150 3.86 1.62 6.69
CA LEU A 150 4.87 2.51 7.27
C LEU A 150 6.26 2.20 6.71
N ALA A 151 6.53 0.92 6.52
CA ALA A 151 7.71 0.38 5.89
C ALA A 151 7.40 -1.00 5.32
N PHE A 152 8.24 -1.45 4.41
CA PHE A 152 8.27 -2.84 3.92
C PHE A 152 9.67 -3.40 4.04
N ASP A 153 9.79 -4.71 4.05
CA ASP A 153 11.08 -5.37 3.86
C ASP A 153 11.20 -6.03 2.50
N ARG A 154 12.41 -6.47 2.18
CA ARG A 154 12.74 -7.06 0.90
C ARG A 154 12.04 -8.41 0.61
N GLU A 155 11.41 -9.00 1.63
CA GLU A 155 10.59 -10.20 1.49
C GLU A 155 9.09 -9.87 1.34
N GLY A 156 8.73 -8.59 1.22
CA GLY A 156 7.36 -8.13 1.01
C GLY A 156 6.51 -7.98 2.26
N TYR A 157 7.07 -8.23 3.43
CA TYR A 157 6.34 -8.01 4.67
C TYR A 157 6.29 -6.52 4.99
N ARG A 158 5.17 -6.09 5.55
CA ARG A 158 4.96 -4.68 5.87
C ARG A 158 4.81 -4.44 7.37
N LEU A 159 5.23 -3.29 7.79
CA LEU A 159 4.86 -2.72 9.07
C LEU A 159 3.76 -1.66 8.85
N GLY A 160 2.55 -1.97 9.30
CA GLY A 160 1.43 -1.04 9.27
C GLY A 160 1.22 -0.34 10.61
N TYR A 161 0.12 0.41 10.72
CA TYR A 161 -0.26 1.15 11.93
C TYR A 161 -0.71 0.27 13.11
N GLY A 162 -0.84 -1.05 12.93
CA GLY A 162 -1.18 -2.00 13.99
C GLY A 162 -2.64 -2.44 14.03
N GLY A 163 -3.46 -2.05 13.07
CA GLY A 163 -4.85 -2.48 12.94
C GLY A 163 -5.06 -3.87 12.33
N GLY A 164 -4.07 -4.37 11.58
CA GLY A 164 -4.14 -5.68 10.90
C GLY A 164 -5.11 -5.74 9.72
N TYR A 165 -5.59 -4.59 9.23
CA TYR A 165 -6.59 -4.51 8.16
C TYR A 165 -6.16 -5.22 6.87
N TYR A 166 -4.97 -4.89 6.38
CA TYR A 166 -4.45 -5.48 5.14
C TYR A 166 -3.98 -6.93 5.32
N ASP A 167 -3.55 -7.34 6.53
CA ASP A 167 -3.19 -8.73 6.78
C ASP A 167 -4.42 -9.63 6.68
N ARG A 168 -5.54 -9.19 7.25
CA ARG A 168 -6.81 -9.92 7.11
C ARG A 168 -7.32 -9.91 5.67
N LEU A 169 -7.22 -8.78 4.97
CA LEU A 169 -7.61 -8.70 3.57
C LEU A 169 -6.81 -9.68 2.71
N LEU A 170 -5.48 -9.70 2.87
CA LEU A 170 -4.60 -10.56 2.08
C LEU A 170 -4.73 -12.05 2.42
N GLN A 171 -5.24 -12.39 3.61
CA GLN A 171 -5.57 -13.77 3.96
C GLN A 171 -6.76 -14.32 3.16
N THR A 172 -7.69 -13.46 2.76
CA THR A 172 -8.87 -13.89 1.98
C THR A 172 -8.55 -14.18 0.51
N GLY A 173 -7.29 -13.95 0.10
CA GLY A 173 -6.80 -14.22 -1.24
C GLY A 173 -7.18 -13.11 -2.22
N GLY A 174 -6.31 -12.12 -2.33
CA GLY A 174 -6.24 -11.25 -3.49
C GLY A 174 -5.37 -11.93 -4.55
N ARG A 175 -5.54 -11.55 -5.81
CA ARG A 175 -4.81 -12.15 -6.92
C ARG A 175 -3.33 -11.79 -6.89
N ILE A 176 -3.04 -10.51 -6.80
CA ILE A 176 -1.69 -9.94 -6.69
C ILE A 176 -1.77 -8.74 -5.77
N ALA A 177 -0.85 -8.67 -4.82
CA ALA A 177 -0.69 -7.52 -3.94
C ALA A 177 0.62 -6.79 -4.26
N VAL A 178 0.56 -5.47 -4.41
CA VAL A 178 1.72 -4.60 -4.61
C VAL A 178 1.78 -3.61 -3.45
N GLY A 179 2.91 -3.60 -2.76
CA GLY A 179 3.20 -2.61 -1.72
C GLY A 179 3.75 -1.34 -2.34
N LEU A 180 3.19 -0.17 -2.02
CA LEU A 180 3.78 1.11 -2.38
C LEU A 180 4.62 1.63 -1.22
N VAL A 181 5.88 1.90 -1.48
CA VAL A 181 6.83 2.32 -0.46
C VAL A 181 7.92 3.21 -1.05
N PHE A 182 8.24 4.32 -0.39
CA PHE A 182 9.44 5.09 -0.74
C PHE A 182 10.69 4.27 -0.43
N THR A 183 11.69 4.34 -1.28
CA THR A 183 12.96 3.58 -1.13
C THR A 183 13.57 3.78 0.26
N GLU A 184 13.49 4.99 0.82
CA GLU A 184 13.99 5.27 2.17
C GLU A 184 13.25 4.53 3.29
N HIS A 185 12.01 4.06 3.06
CA HIS A 185 11.22 3.24 4.01
C HIS A 185 11.26 1.73 3.68
N LEU A 186 12.15 1.31 2.78
CA LEU A 186 12.42 -0.09 2.52
C LEU A 186 13.52 -0.58 3.48
N LEU A 187 13.15 -1.46 4.39
CA LEU A 187 14.02 -2.00 5.43
C LEU A 187 14.60 -3.35 5.03
N ASP A 188 15.67 -3.79 5.69
CA ASP A 188 16.20 -5.13 5.47
C ASP A 188 15.24 -6.18 6.04
N ARG A 189 14.61 -5.90 7.18
CA ARG A 189 13.62 -6.77 7.80
C ARG A 189 12.64 -5.98 8.68
N VAL A 190 11.36 -6.33 8.63
CA VAL A 190 10.34 -5.85 9.57
C VAL A 190 10.01 -6.95 10.58
N PRO A 191 9.63 -6.61 11.83
CA PRO A 191 9.15 -7.59 12.80
C PRO A 191 7.85 -8.26 12.32
N ARG A 192 7.79 -9.59 12.39
CA ARG A 192 6.70 -10.41 11.82
C ARG A 192 5.95 -11.18 12.89
N GLU A 193 4.67 -11.40 12.61
CA GLU A 193 3.83 -12.36 13.33
C GLU A 193 3.40 -13.48 12.36
N ALA A 194 2.92 -14.60 12.90
CA ALA A 194 2.54 -15.76 12.09
C ALA A 194 1.39 -15.48 11.10
N TRP A 195 0.60 -14.47 11.38
CA TRP A 195 -0.53 -14.05 10.53
C TRP A 195 -0.20 -12.95 9.52
N ASP A 196 0.98 -12.32 9.60
CA ASP A 196 1.40 -11.31 8.63
C ASP A 196 1.53 -11.94 7.23
N ARG A 197 1.07 -11.23 6.21
CA ARG A 197 1.09 -11.70 4.82
C ARG A 197 1.96 -10.79 3.97
N PRO A 198 2.93 -11.35 3.23
CA PRO A 198 3.74 -10.58 2.31
C PRO A 198 2.92 -10.17 1.09
N VAL A 199 3.36 -9.10 0.42
CA VAL A 199 2.92 -8.73 -0.91
C VAL A 199 3.71 -9.51 -1.96
N ASN A 200 3.24 -9.51 -3.21
CA ASN A 200 3.87 -10.19 -4.33
C ASN A 200 4.94 -9.30 -5.02
N ALA A 201 4.79 -7.99 -4.91
CA ALA A 201 5.75 -7.03 -5.44
C ALA A 201 5.81 -5.76 -4.60
N LEU A 202 6.94 -5.07 -4.67
CA LEU A 202 7.17 -3.76 -4.09
C LEU A 202 7.40 -2.74 -5.20
N CYS A 203 6.64 -1.66 -5.19
CA CYS A 203 6.83 -0.55 -6.09
C CYS A 203 7.42 0.63 -5.33
N THR A 204 8.60 1.08 -5.74
CA THR A 204 9.27 2.27 -5.24
C THR A 204 9.40 3.30 -6.36
N GLU A 205 9.87 4.50 -6.05
CA GLU A 205 10.22 5.51 -7.05
C GLU A 205 11.38 5.06 -7.95
N GLU A 206 12.18 4.09 -7.52
CA GLU A 206 13.33 3.59 -8.27
C GLU A 206 13.03 2.31 -9.06
N SER A 207 12.16 1.43 -8.55
CA SER A 207 11.97 0.09 -9.13
C SER A 207 10.61 -0.52 -8.80
N LEU A 208 10.19 -1.50 -9.61
CA LEU A 208 9.15 -2.47 -9.29
C LEU A 208 9.80 -3.84 -9.12
N LEU A 209 9.73 -4.37 -7.92
CA LEU A 209 10.45 -5.59 -7.50
C LEU A 209 9.44 -6.71 -7.23
N TRP A 210 9.52 -7.78 -7.99
CA TRP A 210 8.77 -9.02 -7.76
C TRP A 210 9.48 -9.91 -6.73
N ILE A 211 8.72 -10.47 -5.78
CA ILE A 211 9.23 -11.22 -4.62
C ILE A 211 9.09 -12.72 -4.82
#